data_cafff204ee8a4aeb55a369c553c3d5de
#
_entry.id   cafff204ee8a4aeb55a369c553c3d5de
#
_cell.length_a   1.000
_cell.length_b   1.000
_cell.length_c   1.000
_cell.angle_alpha   90.00
_cell.angle_beta   90.00
_cell.angle_gamma   90.00
#
_symmetry.space_group_name_H-M   'P 1'
#
loop_
_entity.id
_entity.type
_entity.pdbx_description
1 polymer ?
#
loop_
_entity_poly.entity_id
_entity_poly.type
_entity_poly.pdbx_seq_one_letter_code
_entity_poly.pdbx_strand_id
1 'polypeptide(L)'
;VLAGTKLIAEAWDAAGLYQVGSFIGDRFSEWNGPFRDNVRQFVKGEPRIVKKIAERISASPDLYDIPDRDPNRSINFVTCHDGFTLNDLVSYDKKHNQANKEGNRDGHNHNHSWNCGVEGPTSDPGIERLRLKQIKNFFTANVLAMGVPMLSMGDEVRRTQLGNNNAYCQ
;
A
#
# COMPACT_ATOMS: atom_id res chain seq x y z
N VAL A 1 5.36 17.46 -26.53
CA VAL A 1 6.41 17.57 -25.51
C VAL A 1 6.49 16.31 -24.64
N LEU A 2 5.39 15.64 -24.30
CA LEU A 2 5.37 14.46 -23.44
C LEU A 2 5.33 13.10 -24.17
N ALA A 3 5.64 13.05 -25.47
CA ALA A 3 5.46 11.84 -26.29
C ALA A 3 6.26 10.62 -25.81
N GLY A 4 7.45 10.83 -25.24
CA GLY A 4 8.30 9.76 -24.67
C GLY A 4 8.28 9.64 -23.15
N THR A 5 7.44 10.41 -22.46
CA THR A 5 7.40 10.44 -21.00
C THR A 5 6.45 9.38 -20.46
N LYS A 6 6.91 8.62 -19.45
CA LYS A 6 6.02 7.76 -18.67
C LYS A 6 5.16 8.63 -17.76
N LEU A 7 3.87 8.43 -17.80
CA LEU A 7 2.90 9.15 -16.98
C LEU A 7 2.29 8.16 -15.98
N ILE A 8 2.26 8.54 -14.71
CA ILE A 8 1.70 7.73 -13.63
C ILE A 8 0.67 8.59 -12.91
N ALA A 9 -0.52 8.06 -12.71
CA ALA A 9 -1.59 8.72 -12.01
C ALA A 9 -1.90 8.06 -10.67
N GLU A 10 -2.15 8.88 -9.66
CA GLU A 10 -2.96 8.53 -8.51
C GLU A 10 -4.41 8.80 -8.89
N ALA A 11 -5.13 7.75 -9.31
CA ALA A 11 -6.43 7.86 -9.98
C ALA A 11 -7.60 7.95 -9.00
N TRP A 12 -7.45 8.71 -7.92
CA TRP A 12 -8.50 9.03 -6.93
C TRP A 12 -8.26 10.39 -6.29
N ASP A 13 -9.29 10.89 -5.57
CA ASP A 13 -9.19 12.12 -4.79
C ASP A 13 -9.86 11.97 -3.40
N ALA A 14 -9.68 13.00 -2.58
CA ALA A 14 -10.28 13.08 -1.24
C ALA A 14 -11.81 13.29 -1.25
N ALA A 15 -12.39 13.68 -2.39
CA ALA A 15 -13.83 13.92 -2.54
C ALA A 15 -14.60 12.65 -2.92
N GLY A 16 -13.89 11.51 -3.13
CA GLY A 16 -14.50 10.22 -3.41
C GLY A 16 -14.46 9.80 -4.89
N LEU A 17 -13.81 10.55 -5.76
CA LEU A 17 -13.53 10.10 -7.12
C LEU A 17 -12.56 8.91 -7.06
N TYR A 18 -12.88 7.82 -7.75
CA TYR A 18 -12.02 6.64 -7.83
C TYR A 18 -12.06 6.05 -9.23
N GLN A 19 -10.96 6.16 -9.98
CA GLN A 19 -10.87 5.81 -11.40
C GLN A 19 -9.80 4.75 -11.70
N VAL A 20 -9.34 4.00 -10.70
CA VAL A 20 -8.37 2.93 -10.91
C VAL A 20 -8.97 1.87 -11.85
N GLY A 21 -8.22 1.55 -12.92
CA GLY A 21 -8.69 0.69 -14.00
C GLY A 21 -9.49 1.41 -15.09
N SER A 22 -9.86 2.68 -14.90
CA SER A 22 -10.67 3.46 -15.87
C SER A 22 -10.14 4.87 -16.12
N PHE A 23 -8.95 5.21 -15.63
CA PHE A 23 -8.36 6.53 -15.82
C PHE A 23 -8.11 6.86 -17.29
N ILE A 24 -8.18 8.13 -17.63
CA ILE A 24 -8.20 8.64 -19.01
C ILE A 24 -6.99 8.20 -19.84
N GLY A 25 -7.26 7.61 -21.01
CA GLY A 25 -6.30 7.36 -22.07
C GLY A 25 -5.33 6.20 -21.82
N ASP A 26 -4.65 5.76 -22.88
CA ASP A 26 -3.80 4.58 -22.85
C ASP A 26 -2.37 4.85 -22.39
N ARG A 27 -2.06 6.10 -22.05
CA ARG A 27 -0.70 6.54 -21.74
C ARG A 27 -0.36 6.60 -20.26
N PHE A 28 -1.36 6.49 -19.38
CA PHE A 28 -1.14 6.51 -17.96
C PHE A 28 -1.00 5.10 -17.37
N SER A 29 0.04 4.90 -16.58
CA SER A 29 0.04 3.87 -15.56
C SER A 29 -0.65 4.39 -14.31
N GLU A 30 -1.25 3.52 -13.54
CA GLU A 30 -2.07 3.90 -12.40
C GLU A 30 -1.56 3.24 -11.12
N TRP A 31 -1.55 3.98 -10.03
CA TRP A 31 -1.35 3.38 -8.72
C TRP A 31 -2.49 2.40 -8.42
N ASN A 32 -2.14 1.15 -8.15
CA ASN A 32 -3.12 0.09 -7.91
C ASN A 32 -3.50 0.03 -6.43
N GLY A 33 -4.49 0.83 -6.02
CA GLY A 33 -5.04 0.83 -4.66
C GLY A 33 -5.59 -0.54 -4.23
N PRO A 34 -6.37 -1.26 -5.07
CA PRO A 34 -6.79 -2.63 -4.78
C PRO A 34 -5.64 -3.60 -4.52
N PHE A 35 -4.51 -3.48 -5.23
CA PHE A 35 -3.31 -4.27 -4.94
C PHE A 35 -2.83 -4.00 -3.52
N ARG A 36 -2.62 -2.72 -3.16
CA ARG A 36 -2.23 -2.30 -1.82
C ARG A 36 -3.11 -2.94 -0.74
N ASP A 37 -4.40 -2.77 -0.87
CA ASP A 37 -5.33 -3.18 0.18
C ASP A 37 -5.42 -4.71 0.29
N ASN A 38 -5.49 -5.43 -0.85
CA ASN A 38 -5.60 -6.88 -0.83
C ASN A 38 -4.32 -7.58 -0.38
N VAL A 39 -3.14 -7.04 -0.71
CA VAL A 39 -1.86 -7.56 -0.19
C VAL A 39 -1.76 -7.34 1.32
N ARG A 40 -2.17 -6.18 1.82
CA ARG A 40 -2.21 -5.92 3.28
C ARG A 40 -3.16 -6.88 3.99
N GLN A 41 -4.37 -7.06 3.48
CA GLN A 41 -5.35 -8.01 4.01
C GLN A 41 -4.83 -9.44 4.03
N PHE A 42 -4.15 -9.87 2.96
CA PHE A 42 -3.58 -11.21 2.86
C PHE A 42 -2.48 -11.46 3.88
N VAL A 43 -1.52 -10.52 4.00
CA VAL A 43 -0.41 -10.63 4.95
C VAL A 43 -0.90 -10.56 6.39
N LYS A 44 -1.95 -9.79 6.66
CA LYS A 44 -2.64 -9.75 7.95
C LYS A 44 -3.38 -11.06 8.29
N GLY A 45 -3.71 -11.87 7.27
CA GLY A 45 -4.45 -13.12 7.43
C GLY A 45 -5.97 -12.95 7.45
N GLU A 46 -6.50 -11.91 6.80
CA GLU A 46 -7.95 -11.74 6.69
C GLU A 46 -8.59 -12.91 5.93
N PRO A 47 -9.77 -13.37 6.34
CA PRO A 47 -10.44 -14.50 5.69
C PRO A 47 -10.95 -14.14 4.29
N ARG A 48 -11.09 -15.14 3.42
CA ARG A 48 -11.69 -15.03 2.08
C ARG A 48 -10.93 -14.13 1.10
N ILE A 49 -9.65 -13.84 1.35
CA ILE A 49 -8.83 -12.96 0.52
C ILE A 49 -8.12 -13.70 -0.65
N VAL A 50 -8.08 -15.05 -0.63
CA VAL A 50 -7.26 -15.86 -1.56
C VAL A 50 -7.56 -15.57 -3.03
N LYS A 51 -8.84 -15.47 -3.42
CA LYS A 51 -9.21 -15.14 -4.79
C LYS A 51 -8.68 -13.76 -5.19
N LYS A 52 -8.88 -12.76 -4.34
CA LYS A 52 -8.44 -11.40 -4.60
C LYS A 52 -6.93 -11.28 -4.72
N ILE A 53 -6.17 -11.95 -3.85
CA ILE A 53 -4.71 -11.91 -3.95
C ILE A 53 -4.20 -12.61 -5.21
N ALA A 54 -4.83 -13.69 -5.65
CA ALA A 54 -4.50 -14.32 -6.93
C ALA A 54 -4.71 -13.36 -8.12
N GLU A 55 -5.81 -12.63 -8.16
CA GLU A 55 -6.06 -11.58 -9.15
C GLU A 55 -4.99 -10.49 -9.10
N ARG A 56 -4.62 -10.02 -7.91
CA ARG A 56 -3.58 -8.97 -7.74
C ARG A 56 -2.22 -9.41 -8.27
N ILE A 57 -1.79 -10.62 -7.91
CA ILE A 57 -0.49 -11.17 -8.35
C ILE A 57 -0.45 -11.38 -9.86
N SER A 58 -1.59 -11.69 -10.48
CA SER A 58 -1.74 -11.90 -11.93
C SER A 58 -2.05 -10.61 -12.70
N ALA A 59 -1.52 -9.48 -12.29
CA ALA A 59 -1.69 -8.17 -12.95
C ALA A 59 -3.10 -7.57 -12.85
N SER A 60 -3.90 -7.96 -11.86
CA SER A 60 -5.24 -7.40 -11.64
C SER A 60 -6.13 -7.44 -12.90
N PRO A 61 -6.44 -8.63 -13.46
CA PRO A 61 -7.22 -8.74 -14.69
C PRO A 61 -8.62 -8.13 -14.56
N ASP A 62 -9.21 -8.13 -13.38
CA ASP A 62 -10.47 -7.46 -13.10
C ASP A 62 -10.46 -5.94 -13.33
N LEU A 63 -9.26 -5.33 -13.36
CA LEU A 63 -9.05 -3.91 -13.61
C LEU A 63 -8.50 -3.62 -15.01
N TYR A 64 -7.65 -4.50 -15.54
CA TYR A 64 -6.83 -4.26 -16.72
C TYR A 64 -7.02 -5.28 -17.85
N ASP A 65 -7.91 -6.28 -17.70
CA ASP A 65 -8.23 -7.25 -18.76
C ASP A 65 -9.27 -6.66 -19.76
N ILE A 66 -8.88 -5.56 -20.36
CA ILE A 66 -9.66 -4.92 -21.44
C ILE A 66 -8.74 -4.89 -22.66
N PRO A 67 -9.25 -5.17 -23.88
CA PRO A 67 -8.48 -4.99 -25.09
C PRO A 67 -7.75 -3.63 -25.08
N ASP A 68 -6.46 -3.64 -25.39
CA ASP A 68 -5.57 -2.47 -25.40
C ASP A 68 -5.06 -1.99 -24.02
N ARG A 69 -5.35 -2.69 -22.91
CA ARG A 69 -4.75 -2.36 -21.61
C ARG A 69 -3.61 -3.31 -21.25
N ASP A 70 -2.39 -2.77 -21.20
CA ASP A 70 -1.19 -3.48 -20.79
C ASP A 70 -1.20 -3.71 -19.26
N PRO A 71 -0.97 -4.94 -18.76
CA PRO A 71 -0.76 -5.23 -17.34
C PRO A 71 0.32 -4.36 -16.68
N ASN A 72 1.31 -3.89 -17.45
CA ASN A 72 2.33 -2.97 -16.97
C ASN A 72 1.80 -1.56 -16.64
N ARG A 73 0.54 -1.28 -16.86
CA ARG A 73 -0.11 -0.05 -16.38
C ARG A 73 -0.37 -0.09 -14.87
N SER A 74 -0.40 -1.28 -14.28
CA SER A 74 -0.52 -1.43 -12.83
C SER A 74 0.78 -1.05 -12.15
N ILE A 75 0.79 0.04 -11.40
CA ILE A 75 1.85 0.37 -10.45
C ILE A 75 1.48 -0.27 -9.11
N ASN A 76 2.13 -1.38 -8.81
CA ASN A 76 1.91 -2.14 -7.59
C ASN A 76 2.65 -1.50 -6.42
N PHE A 77 1.99 -1.33 -5.29
CA PHE A 77 2.61 -0.79 -4.09
C PHE A 77 1.93 -1.31 -2.83
N VAL A 78 2.64 -1.28 -1.71
CA VAL A 78 2.10 -1.60 -0.39
C VAL A 78 1.97 -0.34 0.45
N THR A 79 2.89 0.58 0.33
CA THR A 79 2.98 1.85 1.04
C THR A 79 3.34 2.98 0.08
N CYS A 80 2.96 4.20 0.40
CA CYS A 80 3.26 5.40 -0.37
C CYS A 80 3.47 6.60 0.56
N HIS A 81 3.31 7.82 0.07
CA HIS A 81 3.42 9.04 0.87
C HIS A 81 2.29 9.16 1.91
N ASP A 82 1.11 8.66 1.60
CA ASP A 82 -0.04 8.61 2.50
C ASP A 82 -0.11 7.28 3.26
N GLY A 83 -0.62 7.34 4.48
CA GLY A 83 -0.81 6.16 5.31
C GLY A 83 0.43 5.79 6.13
N PHE A 84 0.44 4.57 6.66
CA PHE A 84 1.57 4.04 7.41
C PHE A 84 2.78 3.75 6.52
N THR A 85 3.99 3.95 7.06
CA THR A 85 5.20 3.33 6.54
C THR A 85 5.12 1.82 6.64
N LEU A 86 5.97 1.09 5.94
CA LEU A 86 5.97 -0.37 6.00
C LEU A 86 6.28 -0.91 7.41
N ASN A 87 7.19 -0.24 8.14
CA ASN A 87 7.45 -0.57 9.54
C ASN A 87 6.23 -0.33 10.43
N ASP A 88 5.53 0.78 10.23
CA ASP A 88 4.36 1.11 11.04
C ASP A 88 3.16 0.21 10.69
N LEU A 89 3.04 -0.23 9.45
CA LEU A 89 2.03 -1.17 8.98
C LEU A 89 2.06 -2.52 9.73
N VAL A 90 3.25 -2.93 10.20
CA VAL A 90 3.44 -4.16 10.99
C VAL A 90 3.62 -3.90 12.48
N SER A 91 3.49 -2.66 12.93
CA SER A 91 3.74 -2.25 14.31
C SER A 91 2.57 -1.56 14.98
N TYR A 92 1.56 -1.13 14.21
CA TYR A 92 0.41 -0.39 14.74
C TYR A 92 -0.91 -0.91 14.17
N ASP A 93 -1.88 -1.15 15.03
CA ASP A 93 -3.26 -1.42 14.62
C ASP A 93 -4.06 -0.13 14.44
N LYS A 94 -3.68 0.93 15.15
CA LYS A 94 -4.39 2.22 15.16
C LYS A 94 -3.44 3.35 14.75
N LYS A 95 -4.02 4.39 14.16
CA LYS A 95 -3.29 5.62 13.87
C LYS A 95 -2.99 6.42 15.13
N HIS A 96 -1.85 7.08 15.16
CA HIS A 96 -1.35 7.93 16.24
C HIS A 96 -0.99 9.31 15.68
N ASN A 97 -2.02 10.07 15.24
CA ASN A 97 -1.86 11.37 14.56
C ASN A 97 -1.99 12.57 15.52
N GLN A 98 -1.87 12.38 16.83
CA GLN A 98 -2.03 13.47 17.81
C GLN A 98 -1.06 14.64 17.57
N ALA A 99 0.14 14.36 17.07
CA ALA A 99 1.14 15.37 16.74
C ALA A 99 0.66 16.35 15.63
N ASN A 100 -0.26 15.93 14.77
CA ASN A 100 -0.86 16.77 13.72
C ASN A 100 -1.84 17.82 14.27
N LYS A 101 -2.18 17.77 15.56
CA LYS A 101 -3.10 18.69 16.25
C LYS A 101 -4.54 18.71 15.71
N GLU A 102 -4.94 17.68 14.99
CA GLU A 102 -6.28 17.47 14.45
C GLU A 102 -7.15 16.55 15.34
N GLY A 103 -6.72 16.30 16.60
CA GLY A 103 -7.43 15.42 17.53
C GLY A 103 -7.49 13.96 17.07
N ASN A 104 -6.50 13.50 16.29
CA ASN A 104 -6.44 12.18 15.69
C ASN A 104 -7.63 11.85 14.75
N ARG A 105 -8.29 12.86 14.18
CA ARG A 105 -9.42 12.69 13.25
C ARG A 105 -8.96 12.54 11.81
N ASP A 106 -7.81 13.10 11.46
CA ASP A 106 -7.16 13.07 10.15
C ASP A 106 -6.58 11.68 9.82
N GLY A 107 -6.34 11.43 8.55
CA GLY A 107 -5.84 10.15 8.05
C GLY A 107 -6.87 9.00 8.11
N HIS A 108 -6.53 7.87 7.53
CA HIS A 108 -7.43 6.73 7.43
C HIS A 108 -7.58 5.98 8.75
N ASN A 109 -8.80 5.53 9.07
CA ASN A 109 -9.06 4.67 10.23
C ASN A 109 -8.83 3.19 9.92
N HIS A 110 -8.95 2.77 8.66
CA HIS A 110 -8.82 1.38 8.21
C HIS A 110 -7.55 1.23 7.37
N ASN A 111 -6.47 0.74 7.98
CA ASN A 111 -5.16 0.65 7.33
C ASN A 111 -4.81 -0.78 6.89
N HIS A 112 -5.63 -1.78 7.24
CA HIS A 112 -5.31 -3.20 7.10
C HIS A 112 -3.95 -3.56 7.71
N SER A 113 -3.56 -2.83 8.77
CA SER A 113 -2.33 -3.02 9.52
C SER A 113 -2.48 -4.09 10.60
N TRP A 114 -1.36 -4.59 11.09
CA TRP A 114 -1.30 -5.53 12.19
C TRP A 114 -0.06 -5.27 13.05
N ASN A 115 -0.24 -4.99 14.33
CA ASN A 115 0.85 -4.68 15.26
C ASN A 115 1.73 -5.89 15.63
N CYS A 116 1.39 -7.09 15.13
CA CYS A 116 2.09 -8.35 15.42
C CYS A 116 2.11 -8.73 16.91
N GLY A 117 1.16 -8.21 17.69
CA GLY A 117 0.98 -8.57 19.12
C GLY A 117 1.28 -7.44 20.10
N VAL A 118 1.99 -6.39 19.71
CA VAL A 118 2.26 -5.22 20.54
C VAL A 118 2.12 -3.93 19.73
N GLU A 119 1.36 -2.98 20.25
CA GLU A 119 1.19 -1.67 19.62
C GLU A 119 2.47 -0.83 19.80
N GLY A 120 3.06 -0.40 18.69
CA GLY A 120 4.25 0.45 18.69
C GLY A 120 5.57 -0.30 18.92
N PRO A 121 6.62 0.41 19.36
CA PRO A 121 7.95 -0.16 19.56
C PRO A 121 7.96 -1.27 20.63
N THR A 122 8.80 -2.28 20.41
CA THR A 122 8.98 -3.37 21.38
C THR A 122 10.41 -3.87 21.37
N SER A 123 10.87 -4.42 22.50
CA SER A 123 12.14 -5.14 22.61
C SER A 123 11.97 -6.66 22.58
N ASP A 124 10.74 -7.17 22.38
CA ASP A 124 10.49 -8.61 22.29
C ASP A 124 11.09 -9.16 20.97
N PRO A 125 12.08 -10.06 21.05
CA PRO A 125 12.74 -10.56 19.84
C PRO A 125 11.84 -11.49 19.02
N GLY A 126 10.79 -12.05 19.61
CA GLY A 126 9.80 -12.88 18.89
C GLY A 126 8.92 -12.02 18.00
N ILE A 127 8.42 -10.92 18.56
CA ILE A 127 7.59 -9.95 17.84
C ILE A 127 8.42 -9.28 16.73
N GLU A 128 9.64 -8.84 17.03
CA GLU A 128 10.50 -8.23 16.02
C GLU A 128 10.85 -9.18 14.86
N ARG A 129 11.09 -10.46 15.13
CA ARG A 129 11.27 -11.46 14.08
C ARG A 129 10.00 -11.62 13.23
N LEU A 130 8.82 -11.60 13.85
CA LEU A 130 7.55 -11.70 13.13
C LEU A 130 7.33 -10.45 12.25
N ARG A 131 7.54 -9.26 12.77
CA ARG A 131 7.47 -7.99 12.00
C ARG A 131 8.40 -8.04 10.78
N LEU A 132 9.66 -8.43 10.99
CA LEU A 132 10.62 -8.55 9.90
C LEU A 132 10.19 -9.58 8.85
N LYS A 133 9.60 -10.69 9.27
CA LYS A 133 9.03 -11.69 8.36
C LYS A 133 7.90 -11.08 7.53
N GLN A 134 6.99 -10.34 8.14
CA GLN A 134 5.87 -9.70 7.42
C GLN A 134 6.36 -8.61 6.46
N ILE A 135 7.34 -7.80 6.84
CA ILE A 135 7.98 -6.83 5.93
C ILE A 135 8.53 -7.54 4.69
N LYS A 136 9.24 -8.66 4.87
CA LYS A 136 9.75 -9.46 3.74
C LYS A 136 8.63 -10.03 2.88
N ASN A 137 7.52 -10.47 3.48
CA ASN A 137 6.35 -10.94 2.75
C ASN A 137 5.75 -9.83 1.87
N PHE A 138 5.65 -8.61 2.39
CA PHE A 138 5.18 -7.45 1.64
C PHE A 138 6.09 -7.13 0.45
N PHE A 139 7.40 -7.06 0.66
CA PHE A 139 8.36 -6.85 -0.44
C PHE A 139 8.28 -7.97 -1.48
N THR A 140 8.19 -9.22 -1.04
CA THR A 140 8.08 -10.37 -1.94
C THR A 140 6.83 -10.28 -2.80
N ALA A 141 5.67 -10.01 -2.20
CA ALA A 141 4.43 -9.87 -2.95
C ALA A 141 4.49 -8.71 -3.95
N ASN A 142 5.05 -7.57 -3.54
CA ASN A 142 5.15 -6.39 -4.38
C ASN A 142 6.10 -6.58 -5.59
N VAL A 143 7.25 -7.20 -5.37
CA VAL A 143 8.29 -7.35 -6.41
C VAL A 143 8.00 -8.51 -7.36
N LEU A 144 7.37 -9.59 -6.89
CA LEU A 144 7.12 -10.78 -7.70
C LEU A 144 5.76 -10.78 -8.40
N ALA A 145 4.84 -9.90 -8.03
CA ALA A 145 3.57 -9.74 -8.75
C ALA A 145 3.78 -9.15 -10.14
N MET A 146 2.96 -9.55 -11.08
CA MET A 146 2.94 -8.95 -12.41
C MET A 146 2.49 -7.48 -12.32
N GLY A 147 3.17 -6.61 -13.07
CA GLY A 147 3.01 -5.15 -13.03
C GLY A 147 4.33 -4.46 -12.70
N VAL A 148 4.29 -3.18 -12.41
CA VAL A 148 5.47 -2.37 -12.09
C VAL A 148 5.52 -2.14 -10.58
N PRO A 149 6.52 -2.69 -9.86
CA PRO A 149 6.63 -2.46 -8.42
C PRO A 149 7.07 -1.04 -8.09
N MET A 150 6.38 -0.41 -7.14
CA MET A 150 6.75 0.87 -6.54
C MET A 150 7.07 0.66 -5.05
N LEU A 151 8.15 1.26 -4.59
CA LEU A 151 8.60 1.23 -3.20
C LEU A 151 8.61 2.64 -2.62
N SER A 152 8.14 2.81 -1.40
CA SER A 152 8.30 4.05 -0.65
C SER A 152 9.70 4.07 -0.03
N MET A 153 10.51 5.08 -0.39
CA MET A 153 11.89 5.22 0.12
C MET A 153 11.92 5.25 1.65
N GLY A 154 12.84 4.50 2.22
CA GLY A 154 12.99 4.34 3.66
C GLY A 154 12.32 3.09 4.22
N ASP A 155 11.40 2.46 3.49
CA ASP A 155 10.79 1.20 3.92
C ASP A 155 11.83 0.07 4.01
N GLU A 156 12.85 0.07 3.13
CA GLU A 156 13.97 -0.87 3.10
C GLU A 156 14.85 -0.80 4.36
N VAL A 157 14.88 0.34 5.03
CA VAL A 157 15.60 0.56 6.29
C VAL A 157 14.66 0.71 7.49
N ARG A 158 13.38 0.31 7.30
CA ARG A 158 12.36 0.33 8.35
C ARG A 158 12.09 1.73 8.92
N ARG A 159 12.00 2.74 8.05
CA ARG A 159 11.57 4.09 8.43
C ARG A 159 10.24 4.03 9.19
N THR A 160 10.12 4.80 10.26
CA THR A 160 8.90 4.91 11.05
C THR A 160 8.42 6.35 11.15
N GLN A 161 7.12 6.53 11.21
CA GLN A 161 6.41 7.77 11.55
C GLN A 161 5.72 7.63 12.93
N LEU A 162 6.16 6.64 13.74
CA LEU A 162 5.64 6.37 15.08
C LEU A 162 4.12 6.19 15.11
N GLY A 163 3.58 5.53 14.08
CA GLY A 163 2.15 5.30 13.95
C GLY A 163 1.34 6.50 13.42
N ASN A 164 2.00 7.58 13.02
CA ASN A 164 1.34 8.65 12.29
C ASN A 164 1.12 8.23 10.82
N ASN A 165 -0.14 8.13 10.42
CA ASN A 165 -0.50 7.74 9.06
C ASN A 165 -0.93 8.91 8.17
N ASN A 166 -0.64 10.14 8.59
CA ASN A 166 -0.95 11.37 7.86
C ASN A 166 0.13 12.43 8.11
N ALA A 167 1.40 12.07 7.80
CA ALA A 167 2.58 12.82 8.24
C ALA A 167 2.90 14.07 7.41
N TYR A 168 2.09 14.42 6.40
CA TYR A 168 2.34 15.59 5.55
C TYR A 168 2.34 16.92 6.33
N CYS A 169 1.77 16.93 7.53
CA CYS A 169 1.74 18.10 8.43
C CYS A 169 2.94 18.17 9.40
N GLN A 170 3.98 17.34 9.24
CA GLN A 170 5.12 17.24 10.14
C GLN A 170 6.43 17.60 9.46
#